data_9167c49f79582a23ab7931bf43d1f639
#
_entry.id   9167c49f79582a23ab7931bf43d1f639
#
_cell.length_a   1.000
_cell.length_b   1.000
_cell.length_c   1.000
_cell.angle_alpha   90.00
_cell.angle_beta   90.00
_cell.angle_gamma   90.00
#
_symmetry.space_group_name_H-M   'P 1'
#
loop_
_entity.id
_entity.type
_entity.pdbx_description
1 polymer ?
#
loop_
_entity_poly.entity_id
_entity_poly.type
_entity_poly.pdbx_seq_one_letter_code
_entity_poly.pdbx_strand_id
1 'polypeptide(L)'
;MLRIATIGTSWITTQFADAASRVPGVELATVYSRDADRARAFAAEIGAAGSTADLDGLLASEEVDAVYIASPNSVHFGQALAALRAGRHVLVEKPATPTAAEFATLVAEARAAGVVLLEAMR
;
A
#
# COMPACT_ATOMS: atom_id res chain seq x y z
N MET A 1 8.68 -11.14 -10.06
CA MET A 1 8.60 -9.67 -9.91
C MET A 1 7.52 -9.33 -8.89
N LEU A 2 7.87 -8.59 -7.87
CA LEU A 2 6.91 -8.12 -6.87
C LEU A 2 6.34 -6.77 -7.31
N ARG A 3 5.05 -6.71 -7.54
CA ARG A 3 4.39 -5.50 -8.04
C ARG A 3 3.68 -4.81 -6.87
N ILE A 4 4.15 -3.61 -6.54
CA ILE A 4 3.70 -2.87 -5.37
C ILE A 4 2.86 -1.66 -5.80
N ALA A 5 1.68 -1.50 -5.19
CA ALA A 5 0.90 -0.28 -5.31
C ALA A 5 1.15 0.58 -4.08
N THR A 6 1.18 1.90 -4.26
CA THR A 6 1.30 2.83 -3.14
C THR A 6 -0.03 3.49 -2.84
N ILE A 7 -0.33 3.64 -1.55
CA ILE A 7 -1.51 4.34 -1.06
C ILE A 7 -1.02 5.52 -0.23
N GLY A 8 -1.25 6.73 -0.72
CA GLY A 8 -0.70 7.95 -0.13
C GLY A 8 0.28 8.62 -1.07
N THR A 9 0.38 9.94 -0.97
CA THR A 9 1.18 10.76 -1.89
C THR A 9 2.06 11.75 -1.13
N SER A 10 2.53 11.38 0.07
CA SER A 10 3.41 12.22 0.87
C SER A 10 4.88 11.99 0.51
N TRP A 11 5.76 12.84 1.08
CA TRP A 11 7.20 12.70 0.86
C TRP A 11 7.74 11.34 1.30
N ILE A 12 7.09 10.70 2.29
CA ILE A 12 7.52 9.39 2.77
C ILE A 12 7.29 8.32 1.70
N THR A 13 6.22 8.47 0.92
CA THR A 13 5.99 7.58 -0.22
C THR A 13 7.07 7.77 -1.29
N THR A 14 7.51 9.01 -1.48
CA THR A 14 8.62 9.31 -2.40
C THR A 14 9.90 8.60 -1.96
N GLN A 15 10.21 8.60 -0.66
CA GLN A 15 11.38 7.90 -0.14
C GLN A 15 11.26 6.38 -0.33
N PHE A 16 10.07 5.83 -0.10
CA PHE A 16 9.83 4.41 -0.33
C PHE A 16 10.03 4.06 -1.80
N ALA A 17 9.49 4.88 -2.70
CA ALA A 17 9.61 4.66 -4.13
C ALA A 17 11.07 4.69 -4.60
N ASP A 18 11.86 5.61 -4.07
CA ASP A 18 13.28 5.70 -4.37
C ASP A 18 14.01 4.42 -3.94
N ALA A 19 13.74 3.96 -2.72
CA ALA A 19 14.34 2.72 -2.21
C ALA A 19 13.91 1.51 -3.05
N ALA A 20 12.63 1.41 -3.37
CA ALA A 20 12.09 0.30 -4.15
C ALA A 20 12.70 0.24 -5.56
N SER A 21 12.97 1.40 -6.16
CA SER A 21 13.55 1.46 -7.49
C SER A 21 14.95 0.86 -7.57
N ARG A 22 15.62 0.70 -6.42
CA ARG A 22 16.97 0.15 -6.33
C ARG A 22 16.98 -1.35 -6.05
N VAL A 23 15.81 -1.96 -5.86
CA VAL A 23 15.71 -3.38 -5.53
C VAL A 23 15.33 -4.16 -6.78
N PRO A 24 16.20 -5.06 -7.27
CA PRO A 24 15.86 -5.91 -8.40
C PRO A 24 14.65 -6.79 -8.06
N GLY A 25 13.74 -6.95 -9.01
CA GLY A 25 12.55 -7.78 -8.81
C GLY A 25 11.38 -7.05 -8.17
N VAL A 26 11.48 -5.73 -7.92
CA VAL A 26 10.39 -4.92 -7.39
C VAL A 26 9.98 -3.89 -8.44
N GLU A 27 8.68 -3.76 -8.64
CA GLU A 27 8.10 -2.80 -9.59
C GLU A 27 7.04 -1.97 -8.88
N LEU A 28 7.06 -0.65 -9.12
CA LEU A 28 5.98 0.24 -8.69
C LEU A 28 4.87 0.18 -9.74
N ALA A 29 3.81 -0.56 -9.43
CA ALA A 29 2.76 -0.83 -10.39
C ALA A 29 1.80 0.33 -10.56
N THR A 30 1.32 0.90 -9.45
CA THR A 30 0.32 1.96 -9.51
C THR A 30 0.29 2.78 -8.22
N VAL A 31 -0.24 4.00 -8.35
CA VAL A 31 -0.46 4.91 -7.23
C VAL A 31 -1.96 5.08 -7.03
N TYR A 32 -2.40 4.99 -5.77
CA TYR A 32 -3.77 5.33 -5.40
C TYR A 32 -3.80 6.67 -4.67
N SER A 33 -4.75 7.52 -5.04
CA SER A 33 -5.15 8.71 -4.29
C SER A 33 -6.65 8.90 -4.47
N ARG A 34 -7.31 9.54 -3.51
CA ARG A 34 -8.72 9.86 -3.64
C ARG A 34 -8.99 10.83 -4.81
N ASP A 35 -7.99 11.60 -5.17
CA ASP A 35 -8.03 12.53 -6.31
C ASP A 35 -7.28 11.90 -7.49
N ALA A 36 -7.99 11.64 -8.58
CA ALA A 36 -7.41 11.00 -9.76
C ALA A 36 -6.28 11.81 -10.39
N ASP A 37 -6.41 13.14 -10.40
CA ASP A 37 -5.37 14.00 -10.95
C ASP A 37 -4.12 13.97 -10.09
N ARG A 38 -4.29 13.96 -8.77
CA ARG A 38 -3.19 13.84 -7.83
C ARG A 38 -2.48 12.50 -7.99
N ALA A 39 -3.24 11.43 -8.14
CA ALA A 39 -2.68 10.09 -8.34
C ALA A 39 -1.84 10.05 -9.61
N ARG A 40 -2.36 10.60 -10.70
CA ARG A 40 -1.65 10.63 -11.99
C ARG A 40 -0.36 11.43 -11.90
N ALA A 41 -0.41 12.62 -11.31
CA ALA A 41 0.77 13.48 -11.17
C ALA A 41 1.83 12.79 -10.31
N PHE A 42 1.42 12.19 -9.20
CA PHE A 42 2.35 11.52 -8.30
C PHE A 42 2.96 10.26 -8.93
N ALA A 43 2.16 9.50 -9.69
CA ALA A 43 2.67 8.34 -10.41
C ALA A 43 3.78 8.73 -11.38
N ALA A 44 3.61 9.83 -12.11
CA ALA A 44 4.65 10.34 -13.00
C ALA A 44 5.90 10.74 -12.22
N GLU A 45 5.72 11.35 -11.06
CA GLU A 45 6.82 11.81 -10.21
C GLU A 45 7.69 10.65 -9.70
N ILE A 46 7.06 9.55 -9.27
CA ILE A 46 7.79 8.41 -8.69
C ILE A 46 8.07 7.28 -9.67
N GLY A 47 7.66 7.42 -10.92
CA GLY A 47 7.92 6.41 -11.94
C GLY A 47 7.03 5.17 -11.85
N ALA A 48 5.80 5.30 -11.34
CA ALA A 48 4.86 4.19 -11.32
C ALA A 48 4.21 4.02 -12.70
N ALA A 49 3.86 2.78 -13.04
CA ALA A 49 3.28 2.47 -14.33
C ALA A 49 1.85 2.99 -14.49
N GLY A 50 1.09 3.06 -13.40
CA GLY A 50 -0.31 3.49 -13.45
C GLY A 50 -0.74 4.32 -12.26
N SER A 51 -1.99 4.77 -12.29
CA SER A 51 -2.60 5.53 -11.20
C SER A 51 -4.10 5.24 -11.17
N THR A 52 -4.71 5.41 -10.00
CA THR A 52 -6.14 5.18 -9.84
C THR A 52 -6.69 5.96 -8.65
N ALA A 53 -7.99 6.30 -8.71
CA ALA A 53 -8.75 6.82 -7.58
C ALA A 53 -9.77 5.79 -7.07
N ASP A 54 -9.70 4.55 -7.58
CA ASP A 54 -10.60 3.45 -7.20
C ASP A 54 -9.83 2.42 -6.38
N LEU A 55 -9.94 2.51 -5.05
CA LEU A 55 -9.23 1.60 -4.16
C LEU A 55 -9.70 0.16 -4.30
N ASP A 56 -11.01 -0.05 -4.40
CA ASP A 56 -11.54 -1.41 -4.52
C ASP A 56 -11.05 -2.09 -5.80
N GLY A 57 -11.06 -1.36 -6.91
CA GLY A 57 -10.52 -1.86 -8.16
C GLY A 57 -9.05 -2.17 -8.10
N LEU A 58 -8.28 -1.31 -7.42
CA LEU A 58 -6.85 -1.55 -7.20
C LEU A 58 -6.61 -2.85 -6.44
N LEU A 59 -7.33 -3.04 -5.34
CA LEU A 59 -7.13 -4.22 -4.49
C LEU A 59 -7.61 -5.51 -5.15
N ALA A 60 -8.57 -5.42 -6.08
CA ALA A 60 -9.05 -6.57 -6.83
C ALA A 60 -8.15 -6.93 -8.02
N SER A 61 -7.21 -6.08 -8.38
CA SER A 61 -6.37 -6.28 -9.55
C SER A 61 -5.34 -7.38 -9.33
N GLU A 62 -5.28 -8.35 -10.25
CA GLU A 62 -4.27 -9.40 -10.20
C GLU A 62 -2.87 -8.89 -10.59
N GLU A 63 -2.77 -7.65 -11.02
CA GLU A 63 -1.50 -7.02 -11.37
C GLU A 63 -0.80 -6.38 -10.17
N VAL A 64 -1.41 -6.47 -8.98
CA VAL A 64 -0.85 -5.94 -7.74
C VAL A 64 -0.65 -7.09 -6.75
N ASP A 65 0.56 -7.22 -6.23
CA ASP A 65 0.91 -8.27 -5.26
C ASP A 65 0.88 -7.74 -3.83
N ALA A 66 1.27 -6.49 -3.65
CA ALA A 66 1.43 -5.87 -2.33
C ALA A 66 1.05 -4.40 -2.38
N VAL A 67 0.67 -3.86 -1.22
CA VAL A 67 0.42 -2.43 -1.09
C VAL A 67 1.32 -1.84 0.00
N TYR A 68 1.81 -0.64 -0.25
CA TYR A 68 2.52 0.17 0.73
C TYR A 68 1.57 1.31 1.15
N ILE A 69 1.21 1.34 2.42
CA ILE A 69 0.22 2.28 2.95
C ILE A 69 0.93 3.38 3.73
N ALA A 70 0.90 4.60 3.20
CA ALA A 70 1.47 5.80 3.81
C ALA A 70 0.46 6.95 3.77
N SER A 71 -0.81 6.63 3.88
CA SER A 71 -1.91 7.57 3.96
C SER A 71 -2.03 8.16 5.37
N PRO A 72 -2.98 9.09 5.61
CA PRO A 72 -3.19 9.58 6.98
C PRO A 72 -3.51 8.44 7.95
N ASN A 73 -3.00 8.57 9.19
CA ASN A 73 -3.12 7.52 10.20
C ASN A 73 -4.55 7.03 10.42
N SER A 74 -5.53 7.93 10.33
CA SER A 74 -6.93 7.61 10.57
C SER A 74 -7.52 6.57 9.61
N VAL A 75 -6.90 6.35 8.45
CA VAL A 75 -7.41 5.40 7.46
C VAL A 75 -6.54 4.15 7.32
N HIS A 76 -5.43 4.05 8.05
CA HIS A 76 -4.51 2.90 7.94
C HIS A 76 -5.21 1.57 8.19
N PHE A 77 -5.98 1.47 9.28
CA PHE A 77 -6.62 0.22 9.65
C PHE A 77 -7.58 -0.25 8.56
N GLY A 78 -8.48 0.62 8.10
CA GLY A 78 -9.46 0.27 7.08
C GLY A 78 -8.81 -0.14 5.76
N GLN A 79 -7.79 0.59 5.34
CA GLN A 79 -7.10 0.28 4.09
C GLN A 79 -6.30 -1.01 4.19
N ALA A 80 -5.60 -1.23 5.30
CA ALA A 80 -4.85 -2.46 5.51
C ALA A 80 -5.78 -3.67 5.58
N LEU A 81 -6.90 -3.55 6.29
CA LEU A 81 -7.87 -4.64 6.40
C LEU A 81 -8.43 -5.01 5.03
N ALA A 82 -8.82 -4.02 4.22
CA ALA A 82 -9.34 -4.26 2.89
C ALA A 82 -8.30 -4.96 2.00
N ALA A 83 -7.05 -4.54 2.07
CA ALA A 83 -5.98 -5.13 1.27
C ALA A 83 -5.72 -6.59 1.68
N LEU A 84 -5.67 -6.87 2.98
CA LEU A 84 -5.47 -8.24 3.47
C LEU A 84 -6.62 -9.16 3.05
N ARG A 85 -7.86 -8.67 3.14
CA ARG A 85 -9.03 -9.44 2.71
C ARG A 85 -9.05 -9.70 1.23
N ALA A 86 -8.41 -8.83 0.45
CA ALA A 86 -8.26 -9.02 -0.99
C ALA A 86 -7.08 -9.93 -1.34
N GLY A 87 -6.35 -10.44 -0.35
CA GLY A 87 -5.24 -11.34 -0.57
C GLY A 87 -3.93 -10.65 -0.95
N ARG A 88 -3.77 -9.37 -0.61
CA ARG A 88 -2.57 -8.61 -0.91
C ARG A 88 -1.66 -8.54 0.31
N HIS A 89 -0.35 -8.58 0.07
CA HIS A 89 0.62 -8.30 1.13
C HIS A 89 0.55 -6.82 1.49
N VAL A 90 0.80 -6.51 2.76
CA VAL A 90 0.70 -5.13 3.26
C VAL A 90 1.97 -4.72 4.00
N LEU A 91 2.52 -3.58 3.59
CA LEU A 91 3.51 -2.84 4.37
C LEU A 91 2.85 -1.51 4.73
N VAL A 92 2.60 -1.27 6.01
CA VAL A 92 1.91 -0.06 6.47
C VAL A 92 2.83 0.77 7.34
N GLU A 93 2.84 2.10 7.11
CA GLU A 93 3.61 3.03 7.93
C GLU A 93 3.05 3.08 9.35
N LYS A 94 3.93 3.28 10.31
CA LYS A 94 3.55 3.37 11.72
C LYS A 94 2.82 4.68 12.02
N PRO A 95 1.90 4.69 12.98
CA PRO A 95 1.35 3.50 13.62
C PRO A 95 0.36 2.81 12.67
N ALA A 96 0.46 1.49 12.56
CA ALA A 96 -0.43 0.72 11.68
C ALA A 96 -1.88 0.88 12.11
N THR A 97 -2.10 0.87 13.42
CA THR A 97 -3.42 1.04 14.02
C THR A 97 -3.32 1.87 15.30
N PRO A 98 -4.43 2.52 15.72
CA PRO A 98 -4.43 3.26 16.98
C PRO A 98 -4.46 2.37 18.22
N THR A 99 -4.87 1.10 18.08
CA THR A 99 -4.98 0.17 19.22
C THR A 99 -4.34 -1.18 18.91
N ALA A 100 -3.93 -1.87 19.97
CA ALA A 100 -3.40 -3.23 19.85
C ALA A 100 -4.49 -4.20 19.36
N ALA A 101 -5.74 -3.98 19.75
CA ALA A 101 -6.85 -4.84 19.32
C ALA A 101 -7.05 -4.78 17.80
N GLU A 102 -6.98 -3.60 17.22
CA GLU A 102 -7.08 -3.45 15.77
C GLU A 102 -5.89 -4.08 15.06
N PHE A 103 -4.70 -3.93 15.61
CA PHE A 103 -3.52 -4.59 15.03
C PHE A 103 -3.64 -6.11 15.07
N ALA A 104 -4.17 -6.65 16.17
CA ALA A 104 -4.43 -8.10 16.28
C ALA A 104 -5.42 -8.58 15.21
N THR A 105 -6.43 -7.76 14.89
CA THR A 105 -7.36 -8.05 13.81
C THR A 105 -6.63 -8.16 12.47
N LEU A 106 -5.72 -7.21 12.18
CA LEU A 106 -4.94 -7.26 10.94
C LEU A 106 -4.07 -8.51 10.88
N VAL A 107 -3.43 -8.89 11.98
CA VAL A 107 -2.60 -10.10 12.04
C VAL A 107 -3.43 -11.34 11.73
N ALA A 108 -4.63 -11.44 12.32
CA ALA A 108 -5.52 -12.57 12.09
C ALA A 108 -5.96 -12.65 10.62
N GLU A 109 -6.28 -11.51 10.01
CA GLU A 109 -6.68 -11.47 8.61
C GLU A 109 -5.51 -11.84 7.68
N ALA A 110 -4.29 -11.40 8.00
CA ALA A 110 -3.12 -11.74 7.21
C ALA A 110 -2.87 -13.26 7.24
N ARG A 111 -3.01 -13.87 8.41
CA ARG A 111 -2.86 -15.33 8.55
C ARG A 111 -3.94 -16.09 7.79
N ALA A 112 -5.18 -15.62 7.87
CA ALA A 112 -6.30 -16.25 7.17
C ALA A 112 -6.13 -16.18 5.66
N ALA A 113 -5.59 -15.07 5.15
CA ALA A 113 -5.36 -14.88 3.71
C ALA A 113 -4.04 -15.48 3.23
N GLY A 114 -3.15 -15.88 4.14
CA GLY A 114 -1.84 -16.42 3.78
C GLY A 114 -0.89 -15.37 3.20
N VAL A 115 -1.00 -14.13 3.63
CA VAL A 115 -0.17 -13.02 3.15
C VAL A 115 0.66 -12.40 4.27
N VAL A 116 1.61 -11.57 3.89
CA VAL A 116 2.55 -10.91 4.82
C VAL A 116 2.00 -9.54 5.22
N LEU A 117 2.07 -9.25 6.52
CA LEU A 117 1.77 -7.93 7.07
C LEU A 117 3.00 -7.44 7.82
N LEU A 118 3.50 -6.26 7.42
CA LEU A 118 4.63 -5.61 8.08
C LEU A 118 4.28 -4.18 8.42
N GLU A 119 4.71 -3.74 9.61
CA GLU A 119 4.63 -2.33 10.00
C GLU A 119 6.01 -1.72 9.82
N ALA A 120 6.08 -0.61 9.08
CA ALA A 120 7.35 0.05 8.81
C ALA A 120 7.84 0.77 10.08
N MET A 121 9.08 0.49 10.46
CA MET A 121 9.74 1.11 11.61
C MET A 121 10.90 1.96 11.11
N ARG A 122 11.06 3.14 11.70
CA ARG A 122 12.12 4.06 11.33
C ARG A 122 13.02 4.37 12.50
#